data_e9e082e8d864daf8c213f31fed25ba84
#
_entry.id   e9e082e8d864daf8c213f31fed25ba84
#
_cell.length_a   1.000
_cell.length_b   1.000
_cell.length_c   1.000
_cell.angle_alpha   90.00
_cell.angle_beta   90.00
_cell.angle_gamma   90.00
#
_symmetry.space_group_name_H-M   'P 1'
#
loop_
_entity.id
_entity.type
_entity.pdbx_description
1 polymer ?
#
loop_
_entity_poly.entity_id
_entity_poly.type
_entity_poly.pdbx_seq_one_letter_code
_entity_poly.pdbx_strand_id
1 'polypeptide(L)'
;LTAKYPNFAAQTVDADAPLSIELIGAIDKVQQVAGVPTSVPIAMTTYAEAKDLLRELVTRNLAQNMSIRYAGWMNGGMNQQLLSSVRLIRQLGTQEELFSFAQNAAIAGVPLYLDGLTAFARDSGLLEGFIAFRDAARFTTREEAEIPEYSPIWYGANDDRDTYYLVKPAIAMRSVNTLVDAAASYGAGVSFRDIGYM
;
A
#
# COMPACT_ATOMS: atom_id res chain seq x y z
N LEU A 1 -28.46 3.33 -11.82
CA LEU A 1 -27.03 2.97 -11.88
C LEU A 1 -26.57 2.85 -13.34
N THR A 2 -27.23 2.06 -14.19
CA THR A 2 -26.87 1.84 -15.60
C THR A 2 -26.91 3.12 -16.46
N ALA A 3 -27.83 4.07 -16.18
CA ALA A 3 -27.89 5.36 -16.89
C ALA A 3 -26.67 6.27 -16.58
N LYS A 4 -26.09 6.14 -15.40
CA LYS A 4 -24.91 6.93 -14.97
C LYS A 4 -23.58 6.21 -15.29
N TYR A 5 -23.61 4.90 -15.40
CA TYR A 5 -22.46 4.03 -15.66
C TYR A 5 -22.80 3.01 -16.74
N PRO A 6 -22.77 3.39 -18.02
CA PRO A 6 -23.20 2.51 -19.13
C PRO A 6 -22.36 1.21 -19.22
N ASN A 7 -21.13 1.21 -18.74
CA ASN A 7 -20.29 0.02 -18.72
C ASN A 7 -20.80 -1.09 -17.77
N PHE A 8 -21.69 -0.75 -16.81
CA PHE A 8 -22.35 -1.78 -15.98
C PHE A 8 -23.32 -2.66 -16.74
N ALA A 9 -23.83 -2.21 -17.86
CA ALA A 9 -24.75 -2.97 -18.72
C ALA A 9 -24.01 -3.90 -19.70
N ALA A 10 -22.70 -3.71 -19.88
CA ALA A 10 -21.89 -4.46 -20.84
C ALA A 10 -21.20 -5.69 -20.26
N GLN A 11 -21.39 -5.99 -18.97
CA GLN A 11 -20.86 -7.22 -18.37
C GLN A 11 -21.65 -8.41 -18.86
N THR A 12 -21.02 -9.21 -19.71
CA THR A 12 -21.55 -10.53 -20.09
C THR A 12 -21.34 -11.51 -18.95
N VAL A 13 -22.37 -12.30 -18.67
CA VAL A 13 -22.39 -13.30 -17.57
C VAL A 13 -21.36 -14.42 -17.74
N ASP A 14 -20.76 -14.53 -18.93
CA ASP A 14 -19.80 -15.58 -19.31
C ASP A 14 -18.31 -15.16 -19.16
N ALA A 15 -18.02 -14.00 -18.57
CA ALA A 15 -16.64 -13.64 -18.29
C ALA A 15 -16.15 -14.37 -17.04
N ASP A 16 -15.01 -15.05 -17.15
CA ASP A 16 -14.32 -15.63 -16.01
C ASP A 16 -14.11 -14.58 -14.91
N ALA A 17 -14.37 -14.96 -13.66
CA ALA A 17 -14.23 -14.05 -12.53
C ALA A 17 -12.79 -13.54 -12.47
N PRO A 18 -12.57 -12.21 -12.31
CA PRO A 18 -11.22 -11.68 -12.20
C PRO A 18 -10.56 -12.16 -10.91
N LEU A 19 -9.30 -12.62 -11.01
CA LEU A 19 -8.49 -13.00 -9.87
C LEU A 19 -7.62 -11.81 -9.44
N SER A 20 -7.82 -11.31 -8.24
CA SER A 20 -6.94 -10.30 -7.64
C SER A 20 -6.09 -10.95 -6.56
N ILE A 21 -4.77 -10.86 -6.72
CA ILE A 21 -3.79 -11.40 -5.76
C ILE A 21 -3.13 -10.22 -5.05
N GLU A 22 -3.15 -10.24 -3.72
CA GLU A 22 -2.35 -9.34 -2.90
C GLU A 22 -1.08 -10.04 -2.43
N LEU A 23 0.06 -9.45 -2.72
CA LEU A 23 1.36 -9.84 -2.20
C LEU A 23 1.81 -8.84 -1.14
N ILE A 24 2.20 -9.33 0.01
CA ILE A 24 2.72 -8.51 1.10
C ILE A 24 4.25 -8.59 1.07
N GLY A 25 4.90 -7.46 0.77
CA GLY A 25 6.35 -7.34 0.72
C GLY A 25 6.97 -7.43 2.12
N ALA A 26 6.75 -6.43 2.95
CA ALA A 26 7.29 -6.39 4.30
C ALA A 26 6.24 -6.00 5.34
N ILE A 27 6.37 -6.61 6.51
CA ILE A 27 5.65 -6.24 7.74
C ILE A 27 6.64 -5.71 8.77
N ASP A 28 6.15 -4.91 9.71
CA ASP A 28 6.96 -4.45 10.82
C ASP A 28 6.94 -5.44 11.97
N LYS A 29 8.10 -5.65 12.55
CA LYS A 29 8.25 -6.42 13.79
C LYS A 29 9.08 -5.62 14.79
N VAL A 30 8.56 -5.48 15.99
CA VAL A 30 9.34 -4.90 17.09
C VAL A 30 10.44 -5.87 17.48
N GLN A 31 11.69 -5.44 17.36
CA GLN A 31 12.88 -6.16 17.80
C GLN A 31 13.66 -5.31 18.80
N GLN A 32 14.34 -5.95 19.72
CA GLN A 32 15.26 -5.25 20.61
C GLN A 32 16.62 -5.06 19.94
N VAL A 33 16.94 -3.82 19.59
CA VAL A 33 18.25 -3.44 19.07
C VAL A 33 19.00 -2.71 20.18
N ALA A 34 20.07 -3.30 20.68
CA ALA A 34 20.85 -2.78 21.83
C ALA A 34 19.98 -2.46 23.07
N GLY A 35 18.94 -3.27 23.34
CA GLY A 35 18.03 -3.08 24.46
C GLY A 35 16.90 -2.08 24.24
N VAL A 36 16.85 -1.43 23.07
CA VAL A 36 15.77 -0.49 22.69
C VAL A 36 14.79 -1.21 21.75
N PRO A 37 13.47 -1.22 22.05
CA PRO A 37 12.47 -1.75 21.13
C PRO A 37 12.43 -0.89 19.87
N THR A 38 12.73 -1.48 18.72
CA THR A 38 12.79 -0.80 17.43
C THR A 38 11.96 -1.60 16.44
N SER A 39 11.10 -0.91 15.69
CA SER A 39 10.36 -1.52 14.57
C SER A 39 11.30 -1.72 13.39
N VAL A 40 11.40 -2.97 12.92
CA VAL A 40 12.26 -3.36 11.80
C VAL A 40 11.41 -4.08 10.75
N PRO A 41 11.50 -3.69 9.46
CA PRO A 41 10.78 -4.39 8.40
C PRO A 41 11.33 -5.81 8.21
N ILE A 42 10.42 -6.77 8.16
CA ILE A 42 10.70 -8.17 7.85
C ILE A 42 10.08 -8.51 6.51
N ALA A 43 10.89 -9.07 5.60
CA ALA A 43 10.42 -9.53 4.31
C ALA A 43 9.46 -10.73 4.48
N MET A 44 8.31 -10.64 3.82
CA MET A 44 7.34 -11.72 3.65
C MET A 44 7.40 -12.28 2.24
N THR A 45 7.43 -11.40 1.24
CA THR A 45 7.60 -11.77 -0.16
C THR A 45 8.57 -10.79 -0.80
N THR A 46 9.74 -11.27 -1.18
CA THR A 46 10.76 -10.49 -1.90
C THR A 46 10.34 -10.26 -3.36
N TYR A 47 11.00 -9.32 -4.05
CA TYR A 47 10.74 -9.07 -5.48
C TYR A 47 11.07 -10.30 -6.35
N ALA A 48 12.11 -11.03 -5.97
CA ALA A 48 12.48 -12.28 -6.65
C ALA A 48 11.41 -13.36 -6.49
N GLU A 49 10.92 -13.59 -5.26
CA GLU A 49 9.84 -14.53 -4.99
C GLU A 49 8.53 -14.14 -5.67
N ALA A 50 8.18 -12.85 -5.68
CA ALA A 50 7.00 -12.34 -6.39
C ALA A 50 7.09 -12.63 -7.89
N LYS A 51 8.27 -12.43 -8.50
CA LYS A 51 8.53 -12.76 -9.90
C LYS A 51 8.43 -14.27 -10.16
N ASP A 52 8.95 -15.10 -9.27
CA ASP A 52 8.89 -16.55 -9.40
C ASP A 52 7.46 -17.07 -9.25
N LEU A 53 6.68 -16.51 -8.33
CA LEU A 53 5.25 -16.80 -8.18
C LEU A 53 4.47 -16.43 -9.46
N LEU A 54 4.70 -15.24 -10.00
CA LEU A 54 4.08 -14.83 -11.27
C LEU A 54 4.38 -15.83 -12.38
N ARG A 55 5.65 -16.24 -12.53
CA ARG A 55 6.06 -17.21 -13.55
C ARG A 55 5.36 -18.57 -13.39
N GLU A 56 5.22 -19.02 -12.14
CA GLU A 56 4.49 -20.27 -11.84
C GLU A 56 3.00 -20.17 -12.22
N LEU A 57 2.35 -19.05 -11.89
CA LEU A 57 0.95 -18.79 -12.24
C LEU A 57 0.74 -18.75 -13.76
N VAL A 58 1.65 -18.10 -14.49
CA VAL A 58 1.63 -18.06 -15.95
C VAL A 58 1.80 -19.45 -16.54
N THR A 59 2.76 -20.23 -16.03
CA THR A 59 3.03 -21.60 -16.51
C THR A 59 1.82 -22.52 -16.30
N ARG A 60 1.05 -22.30 -15.24
CA ARG A 60 -0.16 -23.06 -14.95
C ARG A 60 -1.42 -22.53 -15.64
N ASN A 61 -1.31 -21.54 -16.51
CA ASN A 61 -2.44 -20.85 -17.16
C ASN A 61 -3.44 -20.21 -16.19
N LEU A 62 -2.99 -19.80 -14.99
CA LEU A 62 -3.79 -19.12 -13.98
C LEU A 62 -3.73 -17.59 -14.08
N ALA A 63 -2.87 -17.07 -14.96
CA ALA A 63 -2.66 -15.64 -15.13
C ALA A 63 -3.74 -14.93 -15.98
N GLN A 64 -4.69 -15.68 -16.56
CA GLN A 64 -5.78 -15.10 -17.34
C GLN A 64 -6.72 -14.32 -16.42
N ASN A 65 -7.04 -13.09 -16.82
CA ASN A 65 -7.90 -12.19 -16.05
C ASN A 65 -7.42 -11.96 -14.59
N MET A 66 -6.09 -11.94 -14.38
CA MET A 66 -5.46 -11.77 -13.08
C MET A 66 -4.86 -10.36 -12.94
N SER A 67 -4.89 -9.82 -11.73
CA SER A 67 -4.13 -8.64 -11.34
C SER A 67 -3.35 -8.90 -10.05
N ILE A 68 -2.22 -8.23 -9.89
CA ILE A 68 -1.40 -8.32 -8.67
C ILE A 68 -1.32 -6.94 -8.01
N ARG A 69 -1.62 -6.88 -6.72
CA ARG A 69 -1.35 -5.76 -5.84
C ARG A 69 -0.15 -6.10 -4.95
N TYR A 70 0.91 -5.30 -5.00
CA TYR A 70 2.08 -5.50 -4.17
C TYR A 70 2.14 -4.43 -3.09
N ALA A 71 1.84 -4.83 -1.84
CA ALA A 71 1.75 -3.96 -0.67
C ALA A 71 3.00 -4.05 0.19
N GLY A 72 3.27 -3.01 1.00
CA GLY A 72 4.38 -3.03 1.94
C GLY A 72 5.77 -3.07 1.30
N TRP A 73 5.95 -2.44 0.15
CA TRP A 73 7.18 -2.46 -0.64
C TRP A 73 8.14 -1.31 -0.34
N MET A 74 7.67 -0.29 0.38
CA MET A 74 8.40 0.95 0.64
C MET A 74 8.16 1.49 2.05
N ASN A 75 9.01 2.40 2.49
CA ASN A 75 8.83 3.31 3.63
C ASN A 75 8.28 2.65 4.92
N GLY A 76 8.87 1.54 5.36
CA GLY A 76 8.47 0.85 6.59
C GLY A 76 7.48 -0.30 6.38
N GLY A 77 7.17 -0.68 5.14
CA GLY A 77 6.33 -1.84 4.89
C GLY A 77 4.83 -1.59 5.02
N MET A 78 4.13 -2.52 5.63
CA MET A 78 2.68 -2.39 5.84
C MET A 78 2.33 -1.23 6.79
N ASN A 79 3.21 -0.90 7.73
CA ASN A 79 3.12 0.28 8.58
C ASN A 79 3.80 1.49 7.92
N GLN A 80 3.38 1.82 6.73
CA GLN A 80 4.00 2.86 5.92
C GLN A 80 4.07 4.19 6.66
N GLN A 81 5.27 4.79 6.66
CA GLN A 81 5.50 6.18 7.10
C GLN A 81 4.91 7.18 6.08
N LEU A 82 4.76 8.45 6.50
CA LEU A 82 4.30 9.51 5.60
C LEU A 82 5.11 9.51 4.29
N LEU A 83 4.40 9.48 3.17
CA LEU A 83 4.99 9.37 1.84
C LEU A 83 5.48 10.73 1.33
N SER A 84 6.63 11.17 1.83
CA SER A 84 7.34 12.35 1.32
C SER A 84 8.32 12.01 0.18
N SER A 85 8.83 10.78 0.18
CA SER A 85 9.68 10.20 -0.86
C SER A 85 9.59 8.68 -0.78
N VAL A 86 9.82 7.99 -1.90
CA VAL A 86 9.84 6.52 -1.92
C VAL A 86 11.23 6.01 -1.57
N ARG A 87 11.29 5.14 -0.56
CA ARG A 87 12.49 4.41 -0.16
C ARG A 87 12.18 2.92 -0.16
N LEU A 88 12.80 2.17 -1.05
CA LEU A 88 12.63 0.73 -1.13
C LEU A 88 13.15 0.06 0.15
N ILE A 89 12.48 -1.01 0.54
CA ILE A 89 12.89 -1.85 1.66
C ILE A 89 13.97 -2.81 1.18
N ARG A 90 15.19 -2.66 1.70
CA ARG A 90 16.37 -3.43 1.27
C ARG A 90 16.19 -4.94 1.42
N GLN A 91 15.41 -5.36 2.42
CA GLN A 91 15.14 -6.78 2.68
C GLN A 91 14.30 -7.44 1.58
N LEU A 92 13.61 -6.64 0.75
CA LEU A 92 12.80 -7.15 -0.36
C LEU A 92 13.61 -7.37 -1.64
N GLY A 93 14.79 -6.74 -1.74
CA GLY A 93 15.64 -6.81 -2.90
C GLY A 93 16.06 -5.44 -3.43
N THR A 94 16.57 -5.43 -4.65
CA THR A 94 17.08 -4.23 -5.33
C THR A 94 16.01 -3.57 -6.21
N GLN A 95 16.30 -2.35 -6.64
CA GLN A 95 15.46 -1.62 -7.59
C GLN A 95 15.33 -2.36 -8.93
N GLU A 96 16.41 -2.98 -9.38
CA GLU A 96 16.45 -3.77 -10.62
C GLU A 96 15.57 -5.02 -10.53
N GLU A 97 15.50 -5.65 -9.36
CA GLU A 97 14.62 -6.80 -9.14
C GLU A 97 13.15 -6.40 -9.16
N LEU A 98 12.77 -5.26 -8.53
CA LEU A 98 11.42 -4.73 -8.64
C LEU A 98 11.06 -4.37 -10.08
N PHE A 99 11.97 -3.71 -10.79
CA PHE A 99 11.77 -3.39 -12.22
C PHE A 99 11.62 -4.65 -13.07
N SER A 100 12.46 -5.68 -12.84
CA SER A 100 12.35 -6.98 -13.50
C SER A 100 11.01 -7.67 -13.22
N PHE A 101 10.52 -7.62 -11.98
CA PHE A 101 9.20 -8.15 -11.62
C PHE A 101 8.09 -7.43 -12.39
N ALA A 102 8.11 -6.10 -12.40
CA ALA A 102 7.11 -5.28 -13.10
C ALA A 102 7.13 -5.53 -14.62
N GLN A 103 8.31 -5.64 -15.23
CA GLN A 103 8.44 -6.00 -16.65
C GLN A 103 7.88 -7.40 -16.96
N ASN A 104 8.16 -8.39 -16.12
CA ASN A 104 7.61 -9.74 -16.31
C ASN A 104 6.08 -9.75 -16.18
N ALA A 105 5.52 -8.96 -15.27
CA ALA A 105 4.07 -8.80 -15.16
C ALA A 105 3.47 -8.19 -16.45
N ALA A 106 4.08 -7.14 -16.98
CA ALA A 106 3.65 -6.49 -18.21
C ALA A 106 3.73 -7.46 -19.43
N ILE A 107 4.82 -8.22 -19.56
CA ILE A 107 4.99 -9.22 -20.63
C ILE A 107 3.92 -10.32 -20.52
N ALA A 108 3.57 -10.73 -19.30
CA ALA A 108 2.54 -11.72 -19.05
C ALA A 108 1.11 -11.16 -19.23
N GLY A 109 0.95 -9.86 -19.48
CA GLY A 109 -0.37 -9.22 -19.55
C GLY A 109 -1.08 -9.11 -18.19
N VAL A 110 -0.35 -9.21 -17.08
CA VAL A 110 -0.87 -9.14 -15.72
C VAL A 110 -0.67 -7.73 -15.17
N PRO A 111 -1.74 -6.96 -14.94
CA PRO A 111 -1.64 -5.65 -14.28
C PRO A 111 -1.00 -5.77 -12.91
N LEU A 112 0.08 -5.02 -12.68
CA LEU A 112 0.74 -4.87 -11.39
C LEU A 112 0.40 -3.50 -10.81
N TYR A 113 -0.07 -3.47 -9.56
CA TYR A 113 -0.35 -2.26 -8.81
C TYR A 113 0.56 -2.19 -7.58
N LEU A 114 1.30 -1.09 -7.46
CA LEU A 114 2.09 -0.79 -6.27
C LEU A 114 1.22 -0.02 -5.27
N ASP A 115 1.10 -0.57 -4.07
CA ASP A 115 0.18 -0.10 -3.05
C ASP A 115 0.81 0.95 -2.13
N GLY A 116 0.00 1.90 -1.64
CA GLY A 116 0.45 2.90 -0.69
C GLY A 116 -0.66 3.61 0.08
N LEU A 117 -0.28 4.16 1.24
CA LEU A 117 -1.09 5.07 2.04
C LEU A 117 -0.77 6.50 1.64
N THR A 118 -1.78 7.33 1.44
CA THR A 118 -1.63 8.71 0.97
C THR A 118 -2.41 9.73 1.77
N ALA A 119 -3.54 9.33 2.34
CA ALA A 119 -4.44 10.19 3.09
C ALA A 119 -4.30 10.03 4.61
N PHE A 120 -3.76 8.90 5.08
CA PHE A 120 -3.55 8.60 6.48
C PHE A 120 -2.08 8.48 6.82
N ALA A 121 -1.71 8.91 8.03
CA ALA A 121 -0.40 8.72 8.60
C ALA A 121 -0.52 8.35 10.08
N ARG A 122 0.46 7.61 10.60
CA ARG A 122 0.63 7.40 12.03
C ARG A 122 1.48 8.53 12.61
N ASP A 123 1.27 8.85 13.88
CA ASP A 123 2.19 9.74 14.59
C ASP A 123 3.48 8.97 14.87
N SER A 124 4.47 9.26 14.08
CA SER A 124 5.76 8.60 14.12
C SER A 124 6.85 9.46 14.75
N GLY A 125 6.51 10.67 15.18
CA GLY A 125 7.43 11.60 15.81
C GLY A 125 8.35 12.36 14.83
N LEU A 126 9.21 13.21 15.41
CA LEU A 126 10.03 14.18 14.67
C LEU A 126 11.00 13.59 13.62
N LEU A 127 11.41 12.35 13.82
CA LEU A 127 12.41 11.70 12.95
C LEU A 127 11.80 11.00 11.73
N GLU A 128 10.50 10.73 11.75
CA GLU A 128 9.81 9.97 10.69
C GLU A 128 9.01 10.85 9.73
N GLY A 129 9.11 12.18 9.91
CA GLY A 129 8.62 13.17 8.95
C GLY A 129 7.17 13.61 9.11
N PHE A 130 6.36 12.94 9.92
CA PHE A 130 5.00 13.33 10.26
C PHE A 130 4.92 13.86 11.69
N ILE A 131 4.28 15.01 11.86
CA ILE A 131 4.00 15.62 13.17
C ILE A 131 2.51 15.97 13.17
N ALA A 132 1.71 15.26 13.97
CA ALA A 132 0.26 15.41 13.99
C ALA A 132 -0.19 16.87 14.12
N PHE A 133 0.37 17.61 15.06
CA PHE A 133 0.06 19.04 15.26
C PHE A 133 0.27 19.89 14.00
N ARG A 134 1.26 19.59 13.16
CA ARG A 134 1.58 20.37 11.96
C ARG A 134 0.85 19.85 10.71
N ASP A 135 0.76 18.53 10.57
CA ASP A 135 0.48 17.86 9.30
C ASP A 135 -0.91 17.21 9.25
N ALA A 136 -1.51 16.92 10.42
CA ALA A 136 -2.87 16.38 10.47
C ALA A 136 -3.92 17.43 10.05
N ALA A 137 -4.98 16.94 9.40
CA ALA A 137 -6.20 17.71 9.23
C ALA A 137 -6.84 18.00 10.59
N ARG A 138 -7.68 19.03 10.67
CA ARG A 138 -8.36 19.42 11.92
C ARG A 138 -9.84 19.57 11.72
N PHE A 139 -10.57 19.22 12.75
CA PHE A 139 -11.99 19.57 12.86
C PHE A 139 -12.19 21.07 13.11
N THR A 140 -13.42 21.52 13.01
CA THR A 140 -13.78 22.91 13.34
C THR A 140 -13.51 23.27 14.81
N THR A 141 -13.47 22.26 15.68
CA THR A 141 -13.07 22.36 17.10
C THR A 141 -11.58 22.61 17.31
N ARG A 142 -10.77 22.53 16.22
CA ARG A 142 -9.29 22.61 16.16
C ARG A 142 -8.54 21.36 16.64
N GLU A 143 -9.25 20.31 17.03
CA GLU A 143 -8.69 19.02 17.35
C GLU A 143 -8.16 18.35 16.07
N GLU A 144 -7.08 17.57 16.16
CA GLU A 144 -6.56 16.77 15.08
C GLU A 144 -7.60 15.71 14.67
N ALA A 145 -7.71 15.44 13.38
CA ALA A 145 -8.58 14.40 12.86
C ALA A 145 -7.91 13.03 13.07
N GLU A 146 -8.14 12.47 14.25
CA GLU A 146 -7.67 11.14 14.64
C GLU A 146 -8.69 10.07 14.23
N ILE A 147 -8.18 8.93 13.79
CA ILE A 147 -8.96 7.75 13.42
C ILE A 147 -8.40 6.58 14.22
N PRO A 148 -9.00 6.25 15.37
CA PRO A 148 -8.60 5.09 16.14
C PRO A 148 -8.92 3.81 15.37
N GLU A 149 -8.09 2.79 15.53
CA GLU A 149 -8.40 1.47 14.98
C GLU A 149 -9.61 0.90 15.72
N TYR A 150 -10.59 0.41 14.98
CA TYR A 150 -11.80 -0.17 15.56
C TYR A 150 -11.55 -1.58 16.07
N SER A 151 -11.95 -1.85 17.30
CA SER A 151 -11.96 -3.20 17.86
C SER A 151 -13.33 -3.85 17.68
N PRO A 152 -13.42 -4.94 16.91
CA PRO A 152 -14.67 -5.70 16.79
C PRO A 152 -15.07 -6.43 18.08
N ILE A 153 -14.15 -6.54 19.05
CA ILE A 153 -14.41 -7.19 20.34
C ILE A 153 -15.15 -6.24 21.30
N TRP A 154 -14.71 -4.98 21.35
CA TRP A 154 -15.27 -3.98 22.26
C TRP A 154 -16.31 -3.05 21.59
N TYR A 155 -16.47 -3.16 20.26
CA TYR A 155 -17.31 -2.27 19.46
C TYR A 155 -16.95 -0.78 19.61
N GLY A 156 -15.67 -0.49 19.76
CA GLY A 156 -15.14 0.88 19.99
C GLY A 156 -13.71 1.05 19.56
N ALA A 157 -13.11 2.18 19.91
CA ALA A 157 -11.69 2.45 19.66
C ALA A 157 -10.81 1.41 20.36
N ASN A 158 -9.74 0.99 19.70
CA ASN A 158 -8.75 0.07 20.25
C ASN A 158 -7.55 0.88 20.77
N ASP A 159 -7.53 1.13 22.06
CA ASP A 159 -6.49 1.92 22.71
C ASP A 159 -5.12 1.21 22.75
N ASP A 160 -5.09 -0.11 22.47
CA ASP A 160 -3.85 -0.90 22.40
C ASP A 160 -3.14 -0.79 21.03
N ARG A 161 -3.75 -0.10 20.07
CA ARG A 161 -3.22 0.07 18.72
C ARG A 161 -2.98 1.53 18.38
N ASP A 162 -2.05 1.72 17.45
CA ASP A 162 -1.68 3.05 16.98
C ASP A 162 -2.86 3.77 16.32
N THR A 163 -3.04 5.02 16.64
CA THR A 163 -4.01 5.92 16.02
C THR A 163 -3.49 6.38 14.65
N TYR A 164 -4.38 6.46 13.69
CA TYR A 164 -4.12 7.09 12.41
C TYR A 164 -4.63 8.53 12.41
N TYR A 165 -3.91 9.41 11.74
CA TYR A 165 -4.31 10.78 11.51
C TYR A 165 -4.65 11.00 10.05
N LEU A 166 -5.77 11.66 9.79
CA LEU A 166 -6.06 12.16 8.46
C LEU A 166 -5.08 13.31 8.15
N VAL A 167 -4.30 13.20 7.08
CA VAL A 167 -3.36 14.26 6.72
C VAL A 167 -4.07 15.42 6.01
N LYS A 168 -3.48 16.61 6.05
CA LYS A 168 -3.98 17.77 5.30
C LYS A 168 -4.09 17.45 3.80
N PRO A 169 -5.10 17.93 3.07
CA PRO A 169 -5.29 17.63 1.65
C PRO A 169 -4.07 17.95 0.78
N ALA A 170 -3.35 19.02 1.08
CA ALA A 170 -2.12 19.39 0.36
C ALA A 170 -0.99 18.36 0.56
N ILE A 171 -0.94 17.70 1.71
CA ILE A 171 0.03 16.64 2.01
C ILE A 171 -0.42 15.36 1.30
N ALA A 172 -1.69 14.99 1.42
CA ALA A 172 -2.27 13.83 0.73
C ALA A 172 -2.00 13.90 -0.79
N MET A 173 -2.25 15.06 -1.42
CA MET A 173 -2.01 15.25 -2.84
C MET A 173 -0.54 15.08 -3.22
N ARG A 174 0.40 15.55 -2.39
CA ARG A 174 1.84 15.32 -2.61
C ARG A 174 2.18 13.84 -2.50
N SER A 175 1.63 13.15 -1.50
CA SER A 175 1.83 11.71 -1.32
C SER A 175 1.28 10.91 -2.52
N VAL A 176 0.09 11.28 -3.03
CA VAL A 176 -0.47 10.70 -4.27
C VAL A 176 0.49 10.87 -5.44
N ASN A 177 0.95 12.10 -5.70
CA ASN A 177 1.88 12.36 -6.81
C ASN A 177 3.18 11.56 -6.64
N THR A 178 3.74 11.53 -5.43
CA THR A 178 4.96 10.77 -5.13
C THR A 178 4.79 9.28 -5.41
N LEU A 179 3.63 8.71 -5.04
CA LEU A 179 3.32 7.29 -5.30
C LEU A 179 3.13 7.02 -6.79
N VAL A 180 2.38 7.89 -7.48
CA VAL A 180 2.12 7.77 -8.92
C VAL A 180 3.41 7.85 -9.73
N ASP A 181 4.26 8.85 -9.44
CA ASP A 181 5.54 9.02 -10.13
C ASP A 181 6.46 7.81 -9.91
N ALA A 182 6.50 7.30 -8.68
CA ALA A 182 7.30 6.12 -8.36
C ALA A 182 6.77 4.87 -9.08
N ALA A 183 5.47 4.60 -9.04
CA ALA A 183 4.88 3.45 -9.72
C ALA A 183 5.08 3.53 -11.24
N ALA A 184 4.88 4.71 -11.82
CA ALA A 184 5.10 4.96 -13.25
C ALA A 184 6.55 4.67 -13.68
N SER A 185 7.54 4.97 -12.82
CA SER A 185 8.95 4.68 -13.12
C SER A 185 9.24 3.18 -13.28
N TYR A 186 8.41 2.32 -12.70
CA TYR A 186 8.47 0.86 -12.86
C TYR A 186 7.52 0.34 -13.95
N GLY A 187 6.69 1.19 -14.55
CA GLY A 187 5.64 0.79 -15.48
C GLY A 187 4.47 0.07 -14.79
N ALA A 188 4.28 0.30 -13.49
CA ALA A 188 3.19 -0.26 -12.70
C ALA A 188 2.07 0.76 -12.49
N GLY A 189 0.86 0.27 -12.20
CA GLY A 189 -0.24 1.08 -11.71
C GLY A 189 -0.10 1.37 -10.21
N VAL A 190 -1.04 2.16 -9.67
CA VAL A 190 -1.11 2.45 -8.23
C VAL A 190 -2.34 1.83 -7.61
N SER A 191 -2.21 1.43 -6.36
CA SER A 191 -3.31 1.06 -5.47
C SER A 191 -3.28 1.96 -4.25
N PHE A 192 -4.43 2.54 -3.91
CA PHE A 192 -4.57 3.36 -2.71
C PHE A 192 -5.25 2.55 -1.63
N ARG A 193 -4.53 2.26 -0.55
CA ARG A 193 -5.05 1.43 0.55
C ARG A 193 -6.08 2.19 1.38
N ASP A 194 -5.96 3.49 1.45
CA ASP A 194 -6.73 4.37 2.33
C ASP A 194 -7.88 5.12 1.63
N ILE A 195 -7.69 5.62 0.42
CA ILE A 195 -8.70 6.48 -0.25
C ILE A 195 -9.98 5.71 -0.62
N GLY A 196 -9.92 4.42 -0.84
CA GLY A 196 -11.07 3.60 -1.21
C GLY A 196 -11.84 3.00 -0.04
N TYR A 197 -11.42 3.24 1.19
CA TYR A 197 -11.97 2.61 2.41
C TYR A 197 -12.98 3.51 3.15
N MET A 198 -13.23 4.72 2.67
CA MET A 198 -14.17 5.69 3.25
C MET A 198 -15.52 5.68 2.57
#